data_71c33d222ec57a700a1f3d5586e3c661
#
_entry.id   71c33d222ec57a700a1f3d5586e3c661
#
_cell.length_a   1.000
_cell.length_b   1.000
_cell.length_c   1.000
_cell.angle_alpha   90.00
_cell.angle_beta   90.00
_cell.angle_gamma   90.00
#
_symmetry.space_group_name_H-M   'P 1'
#
loop_
_entity.id
_entity.type
_entity.pdbx_description
1 polymer ?
#
loop_
_entity_poly.entity_id
_entity_poly.type
_entity_poly.pdbx_seq_one_letter_code
_entity_poly.pdbx_strand_id
1 'polypeptide(L)'
;MESAVEHTIELMKRLGRLNSKCTLTGAENLFVYADPLNVDLVLMNLLKNAEEAVRNQQNAEIKVGIKNAGADALVIIEDNGPDMTDDQFASLRNLGQSSKKDGLGLGLAIVRELLEANGGSLKLVRIPSGGLRCIASLPIALEDKDGPG
;
A
#
# COMPACT_ATOMS: atom_id res chain seq x y z
N MET A 1 2.58 11.50 -7.17
CA MET A 1 2.16 10.25 -6.50
C MET A 1 1.43 9.30 -7.43
N GLU A 2 0.46 9.78 -8.16
CA GLU A 2 -0.26 8.92 -9.09
C GLU A 2 0.66 8.24 -10.09
N SER A 3 1.59 8.98 -10.67
CA SER A 3 2.53 8.42 -11.64
C SER A 3 3.38 7.30 -11.04
N ALA A 4 3.79 7.44 -9.78
CA ALA A 4 4.56 6.41 -9.11
C ALA A 4 3.73 5.15 -8.92
N VAL A 5 2.47 5.31 -8.55
CA VAL A 5 1.57 4.19 -8.35
C VAL A 5 1.31 3.47 -9.66
N GLU A 6 0.98 4.23 -10.71
CA GLU A 6 0.75 3.65 -12.03
C GLU A 6 1.97 2.89 -12.54
N HIS A 7 3.13 3.50 -12.40
CA HIS A 7 4.38 2.90 -12.85
C HIS A 7 4.66 1.58 -12.11
N THR A 8 4.44 1.58 -10.80
CA THR A 8 4.67 0.38 -10.01
C THR A 8 3.72 -0.75 -10.39
N ILE A 9 2.44 -0.42 -10.60
CA ILE A 9 1.46 -1.41 -11.02
C ILE A 9 1.86 -2.02 -12.37
N GLU A 10 2.23 -1.18 -13.32
CA GLU A 10 2.66 -1.63 -14.63
C GLU A 10 3.89 -2.55 -14.55
N LEU A 11 4.86 -2.12 -13.77
CA LEU A 11 6.08 -2.88 -13.62
C LEU A 11 5.80 -4.25 -13.02
N MET A 12 4.99 -4.31 -11.98
CA MET A 12 4.67 -5.59 -11.34
C MET A 12 3.88 -6.50 -12.26
N LYS A 13 3.00 -5.95 -13.08
CA LYS A 13 2.28 -6.74 -14.08
C LYS A 13 3.25 -7.35 -15.07
N ARG A 14 4.19 -6.56 -15.55
CA ARG A 14 5.18 -7.05 -16.52
C ARG A 14 6.07 -8.13 -15.95
N LEU A 15 6.37 -8.02 -14.68
CA LEU A 15 7.20 -9.02 -14.00
C LEU A 15 6.43 -10.26 -13.60
N GLY A 16 5.12 -10.30 -13.88
CA GLY A 16 4.28 -11.43 -13.51
C GLY A 16 4.01 -11.53 -12.03
N ARG A 17 4.20 -10.43 -11.31
CA ARG A 17 4.01 -10.41 -9.86
C ARG A 17 2.67 -9.82 -9.44
N LEU A 18 1.92 -9.31 -10.38
CA LEU A 18 0.58 -8.77 -10.13
C LEU A 18 -0.31 -9.30 -11.24
N ASN A 19 -1.04 -10.35 -10.94
CA ASN A 19 -1.83 -11.07 -11.93
C ASN A 19 -3.33 -10.89 -11.75
N SER A 20 -3.75 -10.37 -10.62
CA SER A 20 -5.15 -10.16 -10.32
C SER A 20 -5.64 -8.86 -10.93
N LYS A 21 -6.96 -8.73 -11.05
CA LYS A 21 -7.54 -7.48 -11.49
C LYS A 21 -7.14 -6.38 -10.51
N CYS A 22 -6.56 -5.32 -11.02
CA CYS A 22 -6.10 -4.21 -10.19
C CYS A 22 -6.60 -2.92 -10.80
N THR A 23 -7.38 -2.15 -10.04
CA THR A 23 -7.94 -0.88 -10.52
C THR A 23 -7.38 0.26 -9.69
N LEU A 24 -7.11 1.37 -10.35
CA LEU A 24 -6.61 2.58 -9.72
C LEU A 24 -7.65 3.68 -9.84
N THR A 25 -7.97 4.30 -8.70
CA THR A 25 -8.91 5.42 -8.68
C THR A 25 -8.29 6.61 -7.96
N GLY A 26 -8.88 7.80 -8.16
CA GLY A 26 -8.38 9.00 -7.54
C GLY A 26 -7.20 9.55 -8.29
N ALA A 27 -7.46 10.25 -9.34
CA ALA A 27 -6.41 10.76 -10.21
C ALA A 27 -5.91 12.13 -9.77
N GLU A 28 -5.50 12.24 -8.52
CA GLU A 28 -4.98 13.51 -8.06
C GLU A 28 -3.47 13.52 -8.15
N ASN A 29 -2.96 14.62 -8.67
CA ASN A 29 -1.53 14.79 -8.86
C ASN A 29 -0.94 15.33 -7.56
N LEU A 30 -0.71 14.45 -6.62
CA LEU A 30 -0.17 14.83 -5.31
C LEU A 30 1.33 14.64 -5.26
N PHE A 31 2.01 15.59 -4.65
CA PHE A 31 3.44 15.49 -4.41
C PHE A 31 3.66 15.25 -2.93
N VAL A 32 4.59 14.39 -2.60
CA VAL A 32 4.86 14.05 -1.21
C VAL A 32 6.32 14.29 -0.86
N TYR A 33 6.57 14.55 0.42
CA TYR A 33 7.92 14.65 0.94
C TYR A 33 8.39 13.23 1.30
N ALA A 34 8.98 12.56 0.36
CA ALA A 34 9.48 11.21 0.60
C ALA A 34 10.54 10.86 -0.42
N ASP A 35 11.45 10.00 -0.03
CA ASP A 35 12.42 9.44 -0.95
C ASP A 35 11.69 8.60 -1.99
N PRO A 36 11.83 8.89 -3.29
CA PRO A 36 11.11 8.13 -4.32
C PRO A 36 11.37 6.64 -4.27
N LEU A 37 12.57 6.24 -3.92
CA LEU A 37 12.90 4.83 -3.82
C LEU A 37 12.12 4.17 -2.69
N ASN A 38 11.98 4.87 -1.58
CA ASN A 38 11.19 4.36 -0.46
C ASN A 38 9.72 4.23 -0.83
N VAL A 39 9.20 5.20 -1.58
CA VAL A 39 7.81 5.14 -2.06
C VAL A 39 7.62 3.90 -2.93
N ASP A 40 8.55 3.64 -3.85
CA ASP A 40 8.46 2.47 -4.71
C ASP A 40 8.48 1.18 -3.90
N LEU A 41 9.34 1.09 -2.90
CA LEU A 41 9.42 -0.10 -2.05
C LEU A 41 8.12 -0.32 -1.26
N VAL A 42 7.54 0.76 -0.75
CA VAL A 42 6.27 0.68 -0.03
C VAL A 42 5.19 0.14 -0.96
N LEU A 43 5.08 0.72 -2.15
CA LEU A 43 4.05 0.31 -3.10
C LEU A 43 4.22 -1.14 -3.54
N MET A 44 5.45 -1.53 -3.85
CA MET A 44 5.71 -2.90 -4.27
C MET A 44 5.37 -3.90 -3.18
N ASN A 45 5.71 -3.60 -1.93
CA ASN A 45 5.42 -4.51 -0.84
C ASN A 45 3.92 -4.61 -0.57
N LEU A 46 3.20 -3.49 -0.61
CA LEU A 46 1.77 -3.51 -0.38
C LEU A 46 1.03 -4.26 -1.49
N LEU A 47 1.42 -4.05 -2.73
CA LEU A 47 0.81 -4.74 -3.87
C LEU A 47 1.12 -6.24 -3.83
N LYS A 48 2.34 -6.59 -3.46
CA LYS A 48 2.73 -7.98 -3.34
C LYS A 48 1.89 -8.68 -2.26
N ASN A 49 1.71 -8.04 -1.12
CA ASN A 49 0.90 -8.60 -0.05
C ASN A 49 -0.54 -8.79 -0.48
N ALA A 50 -1.09 -7.82 -1.20
CA ALA A 50 -2.45 -7.91 -1.70
C ALA A 50 -2.60 -9.06 -2.70
N GLU A 51 -1.64 -9.20 -3.60
CA GLU A 51 -1.66 -10.28 -4.59
C GLU A 51 -1.58 -11.64 -3.91
N GLU A 52 -0.74 -11.77 -2.91
CA GLU A 52 -0.62 -13.02 -2.17
C GLU A 52 -1.93 -13.36 -1.44
N ALA A 53 -2.60 -12.35 -0.90
CA ALA A 53 -3.84 -12.56 -0.18
C ALA A 53 -4.97 -13.06 -1.07
N VAL A 54 -4.99 -12.66 -2.33
CA VAL A 54 -6.08 -13.02 -3.24
C VAL A 54 -5.73 -14.16 -4.19
N ARG A 55 -4.54 -14.74 -4.03
CA ARG A 55 -4.02 -15.72 -4.98
C ARG A 55 -4.98 -16.85 -5.32
N ASN A 56 -5.74 -17.31 -4.35
CA ASN A 56 -6.67 -18.42 -4.54
C ASN A 56 -8.13 -18.00 -4.57
N GLN A 57 -8.39 -16.71 -4.71
CA GLN A 57 -9.76 -16.22 -4.78
C GLN A 57 -10.28 -16.28 -6.20
N GLN A 58 -11.55 -16.66 -6.34
CA GLN A 58 -12.15 -16.75 -7.66
C GLN A 58 -12.29 -15.40 -8.34
N ASN A 59 -12.72 -14.41 -7.61
CA ASN A 59 -12.89 -13.06 -8.17
C ASN A 59 -11.85 -12.13 -7.56
N ALA A 60 -10.60 -12.55 -7.62
CA ALA A 60 -9.50 -11.79 -7.03
C ALA A 60 -9.47 -10.36 -7.57
N GLU A 61 -9.50 -9.41 -6.67
CA GLU A 61 -9.50 -8.00 -7.05
C GLU A 61 -8.70 -7.18 -6.05
N ILE A 62 -7.91 -6.26 -6.59
CA ILE A 62 -7.14 -5.31 -5.80
C ILE A 62 -7.56 -3.92 -6.24
N LYS A 63 -7.89 -3.07 -5.27
CA LYS A 63 -8.28 -1.69 -5.55
C LYS A 63 -7.25 -0.77 -4.94
N VAL A 64 -6.76 0.16 -5.74
CA VAL A 64 -5.80 1.15 -5.28
C VAL A 64 -6.45 2.52 -5.41
N GLY A 65 -6.43 3.29 -4.35
CA GLY A 65 -6.97 4.64 -4.35
C GLY A 65 -5.94 5.64 -3.86
N ILE A 66 -5.96 6.83 -4.41
CA ILE A 66 -5.11 7.93 -3.97
C ILE A 66 -6.02 9.06 -3.51
N LYS A 67 -5.80 9.56 -2.31
CA LYS A 67 -6.63 10.61 -1.74
C LYS A 67 -5.79 11.69 -1.08
N ASN A 68 -6.34 12.89 -1.10
CA ASN A 68 -5.80 14.00 -0.35
C ASN A 68 -6.59 14.07 0.97
N ALA A 69 -5.90 13.96 2.08
CA ALA A 69 -6.52 14.02 3.40
C ALA A 69 -5.85 15.12 4.23
N GLY A 70 -6.11 16.35 3.85
CA GLY A 70 -5.53 17.50 4.56
C GLY A 70 -4.04 17.62 4.29
N ALA A 71 -3.24 17.44 5.33
CA ALA A 71 -1.80 17.56 5.20
C ALA A 71 -1.13 16.31 4.62
N ASP A 72 -1.91 15.24 4.48
CA ASP A 72 -1.36 13.96 4.05
C ASP A 72 -1.95 13.47 2.74
N ALA A 73 -1.12 12.80 1.97
CA ALA A 73 -1.56 12.03 0.82
C ALA A 73 -1.74 10.60 1.28
N LEU A 74 -2.84 9.97 0.90
CA LEU A 74 -3.12 8.59 1.26
C LEU A 74 -3.09 7.72 0.02
N VAL A 75 -2.41 6.58 0.13
CA VAL A 75 -2.53 5.52 -0.85
C VAL A 75 -3.24 4.37 -0.13
N ILE A 76 -4.38 3.98 -0.66
CA ILE A 76 -5.22 2.96 -0.04
C ILE A 76 -5.22 1.74 -0.94
N ILE A 77 -4.78 0.60 -0.42
CA ILE A 77 -4.75 -0.63 -1.18
C ILE A 77 -5.65 -1.64 -0.48
N GLU A 78 -6.69 -2.06 -1.19
CA GLU A 78 -7.66 -3.03 -0.68
C GLU A 78 -7.60 -4.30 -1.49
N ASP A 79 -7.64 -5.43 -0.80
CA ASP A 79 -7.79 -6.71 -1.48
C ASP A 79 -9.08 -7.38 -1.02
N ASN A 80 -9.57 -8.34 -1.80
CA ASN A 80 -10.73 -9.12 -1.42
C ASN A 80 -10.33 -10.54 -1.03
N GLY A 81 -9.24 -10.64 -0.32
CA GLY A 81 -8.78 -11.92 0.21
C GLY A 81 -9.74 -12.49 1.25
N PRO A 82 -9.39 -13.65 1.79
CA PRO A 82 -10.25 -14.26 2.79
C PRO A 82 -10.26 -13.45 4.07
N ASP A 83 -11.34 -13.59 4.83
CA ASP A 83 -11.41 -12.96 6.13
C ASP A 83 -10.34 -13.60 7.03
N MET A 84 -9.85 -12.83 7.98
CA MET A 84 -8.85 -13.35 8.90
C MET A 84 -9.43 -13.40 10.31
N THR A 85 -8.85 -14.25 11.14
CA THR A 85 -9.25 -14.33 12.53
C THR A 85 -8.75 -13.09 13.27
N ASP A 86 -9.31 -12.87 14.46
CA ASP A 86 -8.86 -11.75 15.28
C ASP A 86 -7.38 -11.85 15.61
N ASP A 87 -6.91 -13.06 15.86
CA ASP A 87 -5.49 -13.28 16.17
C ASP A 87 -4.60 -12.99 14.97
N GLN A 88 -5.04 -13.40 13.78
CA GLN A 88 -4.28 -13.12 12.56
C GLN A 88 -4.18 -11.62 12.32
N PHE A 89 -5.29 -10.91 12.49
CA PHE A 89 -5.28 -9.48 12.29
C PHE A 89 -4.44 -8.78 13.34
N ALA A 90 -4.54 -9.19 14.59
CA ALA A 90 -3.72 -8.62 15.66
C ALA A 90 -2.23 -8.82 15.37
N SER A 91 -1.86 -9.99 14.84
CA SER A 91 -0.47 -10.24 14.47
C SER A 91 0.03 -9.29 13.39
N LEU A 92 -0.81 -9.02 12.41
CA LEU A 92 -0.45 -8.07 11.36
C LEU A 92 -0.31 -6.66 11.92
N ARG A 93 -1.19 -6.27 12.82
CA ARG A 93 -1.12 -4.94 13.41
C ARG A 93 0.10 -4.74 14.29
N ASN A 94 0.57 -5.82 14.89
CA ASN A 94 1.77 -5.78 15.72
C ASN A 94 3.00 -5.99 14.85
N LEU A 95 3.14 -5.19 13.83
CA LEU A 95 4.21 -5.34 12.85
C LEU A 95 5.58 -5.47 13.48
N GLY A 96 6.40 -6.27 12.85
CA GLY A 96 7.73 -6.50 13.34
C GLY A 96 7.85 -7.68 14.25
N GLN A 97 6.75 -8.26 14.65
CA GLN A 97 6.80 -9.47 15.41
C GLN A 97 6.66 -10.60 14.45
N SER A 98 7.66 -11.08 14.10
CA SER A 98 7.90 -12.37 13.55
C SER A 98 6.82 -13.14 12.89
N SER A 99 6.33 -12.75 11.83
CA SER A 99 5.61 -13.65 10.98
C SER A 99 6.53 -14.13 9.92
N LYS A 100 7.68 -14.53 10.31
CA LYS A 100 8.69 -14.92 9.36
C LYS A 100 8.27 -16.05 8.48
N LYS A 101 7.33 -16.87 8.98
CA LYS A 101 6.96 -18.07 8.26
C LYS A 101 6.26 -17.80 6.96
N ASP A 102 5.43 -16.79 6.93
CA ASP A 102 4.69 -16.47 5.71
C ASP A 102 5.20 -15.21 5.03
N GLY A 103 6.09 -14.49 5.66
CA GLY A 103 6.68 -13.31 5.06
C GLY A 103 5.82 -12.06 5.06
N LEU A 104 4.53 -12.20 5.31
CA LEU A 104 3.62 -11.05 5.24
C LEU A 104 3.92 -10.03 6.31
N GLY A 105 4.16 -10.49 7.53
CA GLY A 105 4.47 -9.59 8.63
C GLY A 105 5.74 -8.81 8.39
N LEU A 106 6.73 -9.45 7.79
CA LEU A 106 7.99 -8.79 7.50
C LEU A 106 7.81 -7.69 6.46
N GLY A 107 7.06 -7.97 5.41
CA GLY A 107 6.80 -6.97 4.37
C GLY A 107 6.10 -5.74 4.92
N LEU A 108 5.10 -5.95 5.78
CA LEU A 108 4.38 -4.83 6.38
C LEU A 108 5.25 -4.08 7.38
N ALA A 109 6.14 -4.77 8.09
CA ALA A 109 7.06 -4.11 9.00
C ALA A 109 7.99 -3.17 8.24
N ILE A 110 8.49 -3.60 7.09
CA ILE A 110 9.34 -2.76 6.25
C ILE A 110 8.55 -1.54 5.76
N VAL A 111 7.32 -1.76 5.31
CA VAL A 111 6.46 -0.68 4.85
C VAL A 111 6.29 0.36 5.96
N ARG A 112 5.99 -0.10 7.15
CA ARG A 112 5.79 0.78 8.29
C ARG A 112 7.04 1.60 8.58
N GLU A 113 8.19 0.93 8.61
CA GLU A 113 9.45 1.63 8.86
C GLU A 113 9.75 2.67 7.81
N LEU A 114 9.54 2.34 6.55
CA LEU A 114 9.81 3.29 5.47
C LEU A 114 8.86 4.48 5.53
N LEU A 115 7.59 4.24 5.81
CA LEU A 115 6.63 5.33 5.94
C LEU A 115 6.99 6.22 7.13
N GLU A 116 7.30 5.63 8.26
CA GLU A 116 7.63 6.41 9.45
C GLU A 116 8.91 7.21 9.26
N ALA A 117 9.88 6.64 8.57
CA ALA A 117 11.12 7.35 8.27
C ALA A 117 10.89 8.57 7.37
N ASN A 118 9.79 8.57 6.63
CA ASN A 118 9.44 9.69 5.76
C ASN A 118 8.30 10.54 6.32
N GLY A 119 8.05 10.43 7.61
CA GLY A 119 7.05 11.26 8.28
C GLY A 119 5.61 10.79 8.10
N GLY A 120 5.42 9.59 7.63
CA GLY A 120 4.09 9.05 7.39
C GLY A 120 3.72 7.92 8.35
N SER A 121 2.73 7.16 7.97
CA SER A 121 2.22 6.07 8.80
C SER A 121 1.51 5.02 7.99
N LEU A 122 1.32 3.85 8.59
CA LEU A 122 0.57 2.76 8.01
C LEU A 122 -0.59 2.40 8.93
N LYS A 123 -1.78 2.28 8.36
CA LYS A 123 -2.95 1.83 9.10
C LYS A 123 -3.54 0.63 8.39
N LEU A 124 -3.91 -0.39 9.16
CA LEU A 124 -4.53 -1.59 8.62
C LEU A 124 -5.97 -1.67 9.09
N VAL A 125 -6.87 -1.99 8.18
CA VAL A 125 -8.29 -2.10 8.48
C VAL A 125 -8.83 -3.41 7.90
N ARG A 126 -9.48 -4.22 8.73
CA ARG A 126 -10.16 -5.41 8.24
C ARG A 126 -11.40 -4.99 7.48
N ILE A 127 -11.65 -5.68 6.38
CA ILE A 127 -12.87 -5.45 5.63
C ILE A 127 -13.86 -6.53 6.04
N PRO A 128 -15.06 -6.17 6.53
CA PRO A 128 -16.00 -7.17 7.06
C PRO A 128 -16.37 -8.27 6.08
N SER A 129 -16.40 -7.95 4.80
CA SER A 129 -16.74 -8.95 3.78
C SER A 129 -15.57 -9.83 3.39
N GLY A 130 -14.42 -9.58 3.96
CA GLY A 130 -13.18 -10.31 3.66
C GLY A 130 -12.16 -9.40 3.03
N GLY A 131 -10.90 -9.60 3.40
CA GLY A 131 -9.81 -8.83 2.86
C GLY A 131 -9.26 -7.79 3.82
N LEU A 132 -8.29 -7.04 3.32
CA LEU A 132 -7.56 -6.07 4.13
C LEU A 132 -7.45 -4.76 3.38
N ARG A 133 -7.57 -3.67 4.11
CA ARG A 133 -7.31 -2.33 3.58
C ARG A 133 -6.07 -1.80 4.26
N CYS A 134 -5.08 -1.48 3.45
CA CYS A 134 -3.85 -0.85 3.94
C CYS A 134 -3.88 0.61 3.54
N ILE A 135 -3.69 1.50 4.50
CA ILE A 135 -3.71 2.94 4.26
C ILE A 135 -2.32 3.47 4.58
N ALA A 136 -1.60 3.84 3.54
CA ALA A 136 -0.28 4.44 3.67
C ALA A 136 -0.41 5.95 3.56
N SER A 137 0.09 6.69 4.53
CA SER A 137 0.02 8.14 4.50
C SER A 137 1.42 8.72 4.43
N LEU A 138 1.56 9.81 3.69
CA LEU A 138 2.81 10.57 3.58
C LEU A 138 2.48 12.05 3.56
N PRO A 139 3.34 12.90 4.13
CA PRO A 139 3.09 14.35 4.13
C PRO A 139 3.06 14.87 2.71
N ILE A 140 2.09 15.73 2.42
CA ILE A 140 2.01 16.36 1.11
C ILE A 140 3.07 17.44 1.02
N ALA A 141 3.81 17.43 -0.10
CA ALA A 141 4.71 18.49 -0.43
C ALA A 141 3.90 19.52 -1.19
N LEU A 142 4.12 20.80 -0.89
CA LEU A 142 3.51 21.83 -1.67
C LEU A 142 4.06 21.71 -3.07
N GLU A 143 3.15 21.83 -4.04
CA GLU A 143 3.60 21.89 -5.39
C GLU A 143 4.55 23.06 -5.49
N ASP A 144 5.66 22.83 -6.12
CA ASP A 144 6.69 23.82 -6.14
C ASP A 144 6.45 24.90 -7.18
N LYS A 145 5.41 25.66 -6.96
CA LYS A 145 5.13 26.72 -7.85
C LYS A 145 6.11 27.80 -7.75
N ASP A 146 6.55 27.99 -6.56
CA ASP A 146 7.43 29.00 -6.30
C ASP A 146 8.76 28.51 -6.34
N GLY A 147 8.78 27.34 -6.47
CA GLY A 147 9.86 26.55 -6.48
C GLY A 147 11.07 27.15 -6.55
N PRO A 148 12.08 26.56 -6.67
CA PRO A 148 13.27 27.27 -6.70
C PRO A 148 13.17 28.27 -7.80
N GLY A 149 12.05 28.33 -8.17
CA GLY A 149 11.94 29.28 -9.16
C GLY A 149 11.37 29.87 -9.53
#